data_80e621cf84f8d0b45e5b7668a31b416e
#
_entry.id   80e621cf84f8d0b45e5b7668a31b416e
#
_cell.length_a   1.000
_cell.length_b   1.000
_cell.length_c   1.000
_cell.angle_alpha   90.00
_cell.angle_beta   90.00
_cell.angle_gamma   90.00
#
_symmetry.space_group_name_H-M   'P 1'
#
loop_
_entity.id
_entity.type
_entity.pdbx_description
1 polymer ?
#
loop_
_entity_poly.entity_id
_entity_poly.type
_entity_poly.pdbx_seq_one_letter_code
_entity_poly.pdbx_strand_id
1 'polypeptide(L)'
;MNIDTIRKIPLVDFLNHLGYQPTGRDSKGLWFYSPYRNERKPSFHVNPRKNLWFDFGSGAGGDIFNLAGELTGETDFIKRAEFIAQKMQLAVEKPYKPMPFKEEPTFENVEISRLEAPALLKYLADRGISRDIAQRYCVQVDYRLHGKDYYAIGFENNAHGYELRNAAFKGSYPPKHITHIANGNARCNVFEGFIDFLSAERLGYNDGTDTIVLNSVSNLNKAIAPLREYSVVSCYLDNDNAGRAAVVKLQQELGDKVMDKSALYPNHKDLNDYLMSLYPKQTTKSKLKL
;
A
#
# COMPACT_ATOMS: atom_id res chain seq x y z
N MET A 1 29.28 -14.21 21.24
CA MET A 1 28.49 -13.23 20.47
C MET A 1 27.15 -13.06 21.17
N ASN A 2 26.74 -11.83 21.53
CA ASN A 2 25.47 -11.57 22.22
C ASN A 2 24.40 -11.18 21.20
N ILE A 3 23.42 -12.03 20.98
CA ILE A 3 22.30 -11.84 20.04
C ILE A 3 21.48 -10.58 20.34
N ASP A 4 21.25 -10.31 21.64
CA ASP A 4 20.50 -9.12 22.04
C ASP A 4 21.25 -7.80 21.74
N THR A 5 22.57 -7.85 21.80
CA THR A 5 23.41 -6.71 21.37
C THR A 5 23.29 -6.49 19.86
N ILE A 6 23.36 -7.55 19.06
CA ILE A 6 23.21 -7.47 17.59
C ILE A 6 21.82 -6.94 17.23
N ARG A 7 20.76 -7.40 17.88
CA ARG A 7 19.39 -6.96 17.63
C ARG A 7 19.18 -5.46 17.87
N LYS A 8 19.96 -4.87 18.78
CA LYS A 8 19.89 -3.44 19.11
C LYS A 8 20.68 -2.55 18.17
N ILE A 9 21.48 -3.12 17.26
CA ILE A 9 22.21 -2.34 16.25
C ILE A 9 21.17 -1.60 15.38
N PRO A 10 21.29 -0.26 15.24
CA PRO A 10 20.39 0.46 14.34
C PRO A 10 20.58 0.00 12.91
N LEU A 11 19.48 -0.34 12.23
CA LEU A 11 19.50 -0.75 10.82
C LEU A 11 20.17 0.29 9.91
N VAL A 12 19.99 1.56 10.23
CA VAL A 12 20.59 2.66 9.47
C VAL A 12 22.12 2.61 9.59
N ASP A 13 22.64 2.36 10.79
CA ASP A 13 24.07 2.25 11.01
C ASP A 13 24.65 1.02 10.28
N PHE A 14 23.94 -0.09 10.33
CA PHE A 14 24.34 -1.30 9.60
C PHE A 14 24.38 -1.06 8.08
N LEU A 15 23.36 -0.41 7.51
CA LEU A 15 23.32 -0.07 6.08
C LEU A 15 24.45 0.89 5.71
N ASN A 16 24.71 1.91 6.55
CA ASN A 16 25.81 2.84 6.32
C ASN A 16 27.18 2.14 6.32
N HIS A 17 27.39 1.18 7.21
CA HIS A 17 28.60 0.35 7.25
C HIS A 17 28.78 -0.51 5.99
N LEU A 18 27.68 -0.94 5.39
CA LEU A 18 27.67 -1.64 4.11
C LEU A 18 27.82 -0.70 2.90
N GLY A 19 27.89 0.62 3.12
CA GLY A 19 28.05 1.63 2.05
C GLY A 19 26.74 2.17 1.48
N TYR A 20 25.60 1.77 2.01
CA TYR A 20 24.29 2.27 1.56
C TYR A 20 23.92 3.56 2.31
N GLN A 21 23.57 4.60 1.57
CA GLN A 21 23.16 5.89 2.12
C GLN A 21 21.67 6.13 1.85
N PRO A 22 20.95 6.80 2.76
CA PRO A 22 19.55 7.15 2.51
C PRO A 22 19.45 8.15 1.36
N THR A 23 18.48 7.92 0.48
CA THR A 23 18.17 8.78 -0.69
C THR A 23 17.05 9.76 -0.42
N GLY A 24 16.28 9.53 0.64
CA GLY A 24 15.14 10.36 1.04
C GLY A 24 14.60 9.95 2.40
N ARG A 25 13.60 10.70 2.86
CA ARG A 25 12.91 10.41 4.13
C ARG A 25 11.44 10.85 4.07
N ASP A 26 10.64 10.22 4.91
CA ASP A 26 9.25 10.62 5.21
C ASP A 26 9.02 10.71 6.73
N SER A 27 7.77 10.83 7.16
CA SER A 27 7.39 10.88 8.58
C SER A 27 7.67 9.57 9.33
N LYS A 28 7.82 8.45 8.62
CA LYS A 28 7.97 7.11 9.20
C LYS A 28 9.39 6.59 9.19
N GLY A 29 10.25 7.10 8.29
CA GLY A 29 11.61 6.63 8.19
C GLY A 29 12.40 7.14 7.00
N LEU A 30 13.38 6.34 6.60
CA LEU A 30 14.36 6.66 5.58
C LEU A 30 14.21 5.72 4.38
N TRP A 31 14.37 6.28 3.19
CA TRP A 31 14.33 5.56 1.93
C TRP A 31 15.74 5.30 1.42
N PHE A 32 15.95 4.08 0.93
CA PHE A 32 17.20 3.62 0.32
C PHE A 32 16.89 2.96 -1.02
N TYR A 33 17.89 2.84 -1.87
CA TYR A 33 17.89 1.80 -2.89
C TYR A 33 18.02 0.43 -2.20
N SER A 34 17.39 -0.60 -2.76
CA SER A 34 17.46 -1.94 -2.19
C SER A 34 18.92 -2.44 -2.11
N PRO A 35 19.38 -2.91 -0.94
CA PRO A 35 20.75 -3.35 -0.77
C PRO A 35 21.06 -4.72 -1.39
N TYR A 36 20.05 -5.46 -1.85
CA TYR A 36 20.20 -6.82 -2.37
C TYR A 36 19.60 -7.01 -3.79
N ARG A 37 19.12 -5.93 -4.43
CA ARG A 37 18.63 -5.97 -5.81
C ARG A 37 18.84 -4.64 -6.53
N ASN A 38 18.93 -4.70 -7.87
CA ASN A 38 19.03 -3.50 -8.69
C ASN A 38 17.66 -2.88 -8.94
N GLU A 39 17.54 -1.55 -8.73
CA GLU A 39 16.33 -0.80 -8.98
C GLU A 39 16.61 0.62 -9.45
N ARG A 40 15.61 1.22 -10.13
CA ARG A 40 15.74 2.59 -10.67
C ARG A 40 15.18 3.65 -9.75
N LYS A 41 14.36 3.28 -8.78
CA LYS A 41 13.72 4.16 -7.79
C LYS A 41 13.87 3.52 -6.41
N PRO A 42 14.18 4.31 -5.37
CA PRO A 42 14.27 3.81 -4.01
C PRO A 42 12.95 3.18 -3.56
N SER A 43 12.99 1.94 -3.09
CA SER A 43 11.83 1.24 -2.57
C SER A 43 12.08 0.52 -1.25
N PHE A 44 13.30 0.57 -0.74
CA PHE A 44 13.66 0.00 0.55
C PHE A 44 13.49 1.08 1.64
N HIS A 45 12.60 0.83 2.58
CA HIS A 45 12.24 1.77 3.64
C HIS A 45 12.66 1.25 5.02
N VAL A 46 13.37 2.05 5.78
CA VAL A 46 13.78 1.73 7.16
C VAL A 46 13.01 2.63 8.11
N ASN A 47 12.38 2.04 9.12
CA ASN A 47 11.80 2.74 10.25
C ASN A 47 12.77 2.68 11.45
N PRO A 48 13.55 3.73 11.73
CA PRO A 48 14.55 3.69 12.79
C PRO A 48 13.95 3.62 14.20
N ARG A 49 12.71 4.11 14.42
CA ARG A 49 12.04 4.04 15.73
C ARG A 49 11.72 2.59 16.11
N LYS A 50 11.30 1.78 15.10
CA LYS A 50 10.98 0.35 15.30
C LYS A 50 12.17 -0.55 15.05
N ASN A 51 13.25 -0.01 14.47
CA ASN A 51 14.41 -0.75 13.97
C ASN A 51 14.01 -1.88 13.02
N LEU A 52 13.07 -1.58 12.10
CA LEU A 52 12.55 -2.50 11.09
C LEU A 52 12.67 -1.90 9.70
N TRP A 53 12.79 -2.77 8.71
CA TRP A 53 12.80 -2.39 7.30
C TRP A 53 11.67 -3.08 6.54
N PHE A 54 11.34 -2.50 5.38
CA PHE A 54 10.42 -3.09 4.41
C PHE A 54 10.81 -2.65 3.00
N ASP A 55 10.98 -3.61 2.09
CA ASP A 55 11.25 -3.38 0.67
C ASP A 55 9.94 -3.51 -0.12
N PHE A 56 9.41 -2.37 -0.57
CA PHE A 56 8.18 -2.30 -1.35
C PHE A 56 8.31 -2.91 -2.74
N GLY A 57 9.52 -3.12 -3.23
CA GLY A 57 9.77 -3.74 -4.52
C GLY A 57 9.76 -5.27 -4.49
N SER A 58 10.17 -5.88 -3.37
CA SER A 58 10.16 -7.34 -3.19
C SER A 58 9.02 -7.82 -2.29
N GLY A 59 8.41 -6.93 -1.50
CA GLY A 59 7.45 -7.28 -0.45
C GLY A 59 8.08 -7.89 0.81
N ALA A 60 9.40 -7.98 0.88
CA ALA A 60 10.13 -8.51 2.03
C ALA A 60 10.33 -7.43 3.11
N GLY A 61 10.46 -7.87 4.38
CA GLY A 61 10.69 -6.96 5.49
C GLY A 61 11.09 -7.69 6.78
N GLY A 62 11.53 -6.94 7.78
CA GLY A 62 11.89 -7.51 9.07
C GLY A 62 12.90 -6.70 9.86
N ASP A 63 13.66 -7.39 10.71
CA ASP A 63 14.74 -6.84 11.51
C ASP A 63 16.12 -6.98 10.82
N ILE A 64 17.19 -6.70 11.53
CA ILE A 64 18.56 -6.77 11.02
C ILE A 64 18.95 -8.21 10.61
N PHE A 65 18.43 -9.25 11.26
CA PHE A 65 18.71 -10.63 10.90
C PHE A 65 17.99 -11.05 9.61
N ASN A 66 16.78 -10.55 9.39
CA ASN A 66 16.07 -10.74 8.12
C ASN A 66 16.83 -10.06 6.98
N LEU A 67 17.33 -8.82 7.20
CA LEU A 67 18.14 -8.13 6.21
C LEU A 67 19.43 -8.86 5.89
N ALA A 68 20.12 -9.40 6.89
CA ALA A 68 21.31 -10.20 6.68
C ALA A 68 21.04 -11.46 5.84
N GLY A 69 19.86 -12.08 6.04
CA GLY A 69 19.41 -13.20 5.22
C GLY A 69 19.21 -12.82 3.76
N GLU A 70 18.55 -11.70 3.47
CA GLU A 70 18.37 -11.19 2.09
C GLU A 70 19.70 -10.84 1.41
N LEU A 71 20.65 -10.25 2.17
CA LEU A 71 21.95 -9.87 1.64
C LEU A 71 22.86 -11.05 1.31
N THR A 72 22.75 -12.15 2.05
CA THR A 72 23.67 -13.29 1.97
C THR A 72 23.05 -14.54 1.35
N GLY A 73 21.74 -14.62 1.26
CA GLY A 73 21.01 -15.86 0.95
C GLY A 73 21.05 -16.89 2.08
N GLU A 74 21.58 -16.53 3.26
CA GLU A 74 21.78 -17.46 4.37
C GLU A 74 20.46 -17.70 5.13
N THR A 75 20.12 -18.95 5.41
CA THR A 75 18.94 -19.34 6.15
C THR A 75 19.22 -19.59 7.63
N ASP A 76 20.46 -19.93 7.99
CA ASP A 76 20.89 -20.18 9.36
C ASP A 76 20.99 -18.88 10.17
N PHE A 77 20.28 -18.82 11.28
CA PHE A 77 20.21 -17.64 12.12
C PHE A 77 21.55 -17.25 12.74
N ILE A 78 22.38 -18.22 13.14
CA ILE A 78 23.67 -17.96 13.76
C ILE A 78 24.65 -17.38 12.75
N LYS A 79 24.67 -17.90 11.53
CA LYS A 79 25.50 -17.37 10.43
C LYS A 79 25.09 -15.96 10.04
N ARG A 80 23.79 -15.63 10.05
CA ARG A 80 23.32 -14.24 9.86
C ARG A 80 23.85 -13.32 10.94
N ALA A 81 23.83 -13.76 12.19
CA ALA A 81 24.35 -13.00 13.32
C ALA A 81 25.88 -12.82 13.23
N GLU A 82 26.63 -13.85 12.82
CA GLU A 82 28.07 -13.78 12.57
C GLU A 82 28.41 -12.78 11.46
N PHE A 83 27.66 -12.81 10.36
CA PHE A 83 27.82 -11.85 9.27
C PHE A 83 27.65 -10.39 9.76
N ILE A 84 26.59 -10.12 10.54
CA ILE A 84 26.36 -8.78 11.10
C ILE A 84 27.51 -8.37 12.02
N ALA A 85 27.91 -9.24 12.94
CA ALA A 85 28.98 -8.97 13.88
C ALA A 85 30.31 -8.68 13.15
N GLN A 86 30.65 -9.47 12.15
CA GLN A 86 31.83 -9.28 11.31
C GLN A 86 31.81 -7.91 10.60
N LYS A 87 30.68 -7.57 9.98
CA LYS A 87 30.55 -6.30 9.26
C LYS A 87 30.66 -5.11 10.21
N MET A 88 30.01 -5.13 11.35
CA MET A 88 30.06 -4.03 12.32
C MET A 88 31.42 -3.85 13.01
N GLN A 89 32.26 -4.87 13.07
CA GLN A 89 33.62 -4.79 13.60
C GLN A 89 34.62 -4.17 12.62
N LEU A 90 34.35 -4.15 11.32
CA LEU A 90 35.26 -3.71 10.28
C LEU A 90 35.21 -2.21 9.96
N ALA A 91 34.34 -1.45 10.57
CA ALA A 91 34.23 -0.06 10.19
C ALA A 91 33.95 0.87 11.38
N VAL A 92 34.94 1.69 11.70
CA VAL A 92 34.74 2.87 12.54
C VAL A 92 35.28 4.06 11.75
N GLU A 93 34.47 4.64 10.88
CA GLU A 93 34.94 5.93 10.33
C GLU A 93 33.92 7.06 10.28
N LYS A 94 32.62 6.84 10.36
CA LYS A 94 31.66 7.96 10.53
C LYS A 94 30.38 7.49 11.20
N PRO A 95 30.11 7.86 12.47
CA PRO A 95 28.80 7.59 13.07
C PRO A 95 27.69 8.32 12.28
N TYR A 96 26.62 7.60 11.99
CA TYR A 96 25.42 8.20 11.43
C TYR A 96 24.91 9.31 12.38
N LYS A 97 24.73 10.51 11.85
CA LYS A 97 24.01 11.58 12.57
C LYS A 97 22.51 11.38 12.29
N PRO A 98 21.69 11.06 13.31
CA PRO A 98 20.26 10.90 13.10
C PRO A 98 19.66 12.18 12.49
N MET A 99 19.03 12.05 11.32
CA MET A 99 18.22 13.15 10.82
C MET A 99 16.94 13.24 11.65
N PRO A 100 16.52 14.42 12.12
CA PRO A 100 15.30 14.54 12.91
C PRO A 100 14.10 14.03 12.08
N PHE A 101 13.27 13.20 12.73
CA PHE A 101 12.02 12.76 12.13
C PHE A 101 11.07 13.95 11.98
N LYS A 102 10.41 14.05 10.84
CA LYS A 102 9.19 14.86 10.78
C LYS A 102 8.14 14.18 11.65
N GLU A 103 7.49 14.95 12.49
CA GLU A 103 6.30 14.46 13.20
C GLU A 103 5.26 13.98 12.20
N GLU A 104 4.58 12.88 12.52
CA GLU A 104 3.44 12.45 11.68
C GLU A 104 2.41 13.57 11.71
N PRO A 105 1.86 13.93 10.56
CA PRO A 105 0.86 14.97 10.50
C PRO A 105 -0.33 14.60 11.38
N THR A 106 -0.64 15.44 12.34
CA THR A 106 -1.81 15.26 13.19
C THR A 106 -3.03 15.81 12.47
N PHE A 107 -4.00 14.96 12.25
CA PHE A 107 -5.30 15.38 11.76
C PHE A 107 -6.08 16.06 12.88
N GLU A 108 -6.54 17.28 12.63
CA GLU A 108 -7.34 18.07 13.55
C GLU A 108 -8.73 18.31 12.94
N ASN A 109 -9.75 18.50 13.76
CA ASN A 109 -11.11 18.86 13.34
C ASN A 109 -11.63 17.95 12.23
N VAL A 110 -11.52 16.64 12.42
CA VAL A 110 -12.00 15.66 11.42
C VAL A 110 -13.51 15.57 11.52
N GLU A 111 -14.17 15.93 10.42
CA GLU A 111 -15.62 15.83 10.26
C GLU A 111 -15.96 14.89 9.11
N ILE A 112 -16.93 14.00 9.35
CA ILE A 112 -17.37 13.02 8.36
C ILE A 112 -18.81 13.37 7.98
N SER A 113 -19.03 13.56 6.68
CA SER A 113 -20.32 13.92 6.14
C SER A 113 -20.64 13.14 4.86
N ARG A 114 -21.86 13.31 4.36
CA ARG A 114 -22.25 12.77 3.07
C ARG A 114 -21.38 13.35 1.96
N LEU A 115 -20.96 12.50 1.01
CA LEU A 115 -20.13 12.93 -0.12
C LEU A 115 -20.96 13.79 -1.09
N GLU A 116 -20.78 15.11 -1.00
CA GLU A 116 -21.55 16.08 -1.80
C GLU A 116 -20.69 17.13 -2.49
N ALA A 117 -19.42 17.31 -2.07
CA ALA A 117 -18.52 18.29 -2.67
C ALA A 117 -18.39 18.09 -4.20
N PRO A 118 -18.73 19.10 -5.03
CA PRO A 118 -18.74 18.95 -6.48
C PRO A 118 -17.38 18.55 -7.06
N ALA A 119 -16.29 19.02 -6.48
CA ALA A 119 -14.95 18.69 -6.93
C ALA A 119 -14.59 17.21 -6.68
N LEU A 120 -15.03 16.62 -5.56
CA LEU A 120 -14.85 15.21 -5.25
C LEU A 120 -15.70 14.32 -6.14
N LEU A 121 -16.97 14.68 -6.33
CA LEU A 121 -17.86 13.96 -7.24
C LEU A 121 -17.38 14.03 -8.68
N LYS A 122 -16.88 15.20 -9.12
CA LYS A 122 -16.26 15.33 -10.43
C LYS A 122 -15.02 14.45 -10.57
N TYR A 123 -14.16 14.39 -9.57
CA TYR A 123 -12.99 13.52 -9.59
C TYR A 123 -13.36 12.04 -9.81
N LEU A 124 -14.42 11.55 -9.15
CA LEU A 124 -14.91 10.17 -9.32
C LEU A 124 -15.58 9.99 -10.69
N ALA A 125 -16.38 10.95 -11.13
CA ALA A 125 -17.00 10.93 -12.46
C ALA A 125 -15.94 10.90 -13.58
N ASP A 126 -14.85 11.66 -13.42
CA ASP A 126 -13.70 11.66 -14.34
C ASP A 126 -12.99 10.29 -14.40
N ARG A 127 -13.21 9.43 -13.40
CA ARG A 127 -12.74 8.04 -13.30
C ARG A 127 -13.81 7.01 -13.69
N GLY A 128 -14.93 7.44 -14.28
CA GLY A 128 -16.01 6.57 -14.71
C GLY A 128 -16.94 6.08 -13.59
N ILE A 129 -16.78 6.57 -12.36
CA ILE A 129 -17.56 6.17 -11.19
C ILE A 129 -18.77 7.10 -11.06
N SER A 130 -19.98 6.52 -11.04
CA SER A 130 -21.22 7.28 -10.91
C SER A 130 -21.41 7.83 -9.49
N ARG A 131 -22.21 8.91 -9.38
CA ARG A 131 -22.54 9.52 -8.09
C ARG A 131 -23.18 8.51 -7.13
N ASP A 132 -24.07 7.67 -7.61
CA ASP A 132 -24.80 6.71 -6.77
C ASP A 132 -23.87 5.66 -6.17
N ILE A 133 -22.92 5.12 -6.96
CA ILE A 133 -21.88 4.22 -6.46
C ILE A 133 -20.99 4.96 -5.45
N ALA A 134 -20.54 6.16 -5.78
CA ALA A 134 -19.71 6.97 -4.90
C ALA A 134 -20.37 7.22 -3.53
N GLN A 135 -21.62 7.67 -3.51
CA GLN A 135 -22.35 8.00 -2.28
C GLN A 135 -22.80 6.77 -1.47
N ARG A 136 -22.83 5.58 -2.10
CA ARG A 136 -23.13 4.31 -1.40
C ARG A 136 -21.97 3.84 -0.54
N TYR A 137 -20.74 4.04 -1.00
CA TYR A 137 -19.55 3.44 -0.41
C TYR A 137 -18.57 4.44 0.19
N CYS A 138 -18.69 5.72 -0.15
CA CYS A 138 -17.77 6.75 0.28
C CYS A 138 -18.47 7.88 1.02
N VAL A 139 -17.70 8.52 1.88
CA VAL A 139 -18.08 9.72 2.63
C VAL A 139 -17.18 10.90 2.20
N GLN A 140 -17.54 12.10 2.61
CA GLN A 140 -16.65 13.24 2.61
C GLN A 140 -15.96 13.32 3.99
N VAL A 141 -14.67 13.52 4.00
CA VAL A 141 -13.87 13.75 5.20
C VAL A 141 -13.25 15.13 5.08
N ASP A 142 -13.69 16.04 5.93
CA ASP A 142 -13.12 17.36 6.12
C ASP A 142 -12.15 17.31 7.28
N TYR A 143 -10.97 17.91 7.14
CA TYR A 143 -9.93 17.84 8.18
C TYR A 143 -8.96 19.01 8.08
N ARG A 144 -8.31 19.33 9.20
CA ARG A 144 -7.22 20.29 9.26
C ARG A 144 -5.88 19.55 9.36
N LEU A 145 -4.88 20.04 8.61
CA LEU A 145 -3.53 19.48 8.62
C LEU A 145 -2.51 20.62 8.48
N HIS A 146 -1.57 20.71 9.42
CA HIS A 146 -0.60 21.81 9.46
C HIS A 146 -1.25 23.21 9.37
N GLY A 147 -2.37 23.39 10.08
CA GLY A 147 -3.11 24.65 10.14
C GLY A 147 -3.91 25.02 8.89
N LYS A 148 -4.01 24.11 7.89
CA LYS A 148 -4.81 24.30 6.67
C LYS A 148 -5.96 23.32 6.62
N ASP A 149 -7.09 23.79 6.12
CA ASP A 149 -8.29 22.99 5.96
C ASP A 149 -8.25 22.25 4.60
N TYR A 150 -8.62 20.98 4.63
CA TYR A 150 -8.66 20.07 3.48
C TYR A 150 -9.94 19.25 3.49
N TYR A 151 -10.30 18.73 2.34
CA TYR A 151 -11.38 17.76 2.21
C TYR A 151 -11.01 16.68 1.19
N ALA A 152 -11.50 15.46 1.43
CA ALA A 152 -11.23 14.31 0.59
C ALA A 152 -12.42 13.34 0.57
N ILE A 153 -12.44 12.46 -0.43
CA ILE A 153 -13.24 11.25 -0.43
C ILE A 153 -12.66 10.35 0.64
N GLY A 154 -13.48 9.86 1.56
CA GLY A 154 -13.15 8.87 2.56
C GLY A 154 -13.78 7.52 2.24
N PHE A 155 -12.99 6.46 2.26
CA PHE A 155 -13.45 5.08 2.19
C PHE A 155 -13.09 4.40 3.49
N GLU A 156 -14.09 4.03 4.29
CA GLU A 156 -13.92 3.51 5.64
C GLU A 156 -13.34 2.09 5.62
N ASN A 157 -12.47 1.80 6.60
CA ASN A 157 -11.93 0.47 6.81
C ASN A 157 -12.48 -0.16 8.11
N ASN A 158 -12.23 -1.46 8.32
CA ASN A 158 -12.75 -2.21 9.47
C ASN A 158 -12.23 -1.75 10.85
N ALA A 159 -11.28 -0.84 10.89
CA ALA A 159 -10.77 -0.24 12.12
C ALA A 159 -11.19 1.23 12.29
N HIS A 160 -12.23 1.68 11.55
CA HIS A 160 -12.75 3.04 11.55
C HIS A 160 -11.73 4.12 11.14
N GLY A 161 -10.71 3.72 10.39
CA GLY A 161 -9.86 4.64 9.65
C GLY A 161 -10.39 4.82 8.22
N TYR A 162 -9.83 5.77 7.47
CA TYR A 162 -10.29 6.07 6.11
C TYR A 162 -9.13 6.10 5.13
N GLU A 163 -9.33 5.51 3.96
CA GLU A 163 -8.51 5.85 2.80
C GLU A 163 -9.00 7.18 2.23
N LEU A 164 -8.08 8.13 2.08
CA LEU A 164 -8.39 9.48 1.65
C LEU A 164 -7.92 9.72 0.22
N ARG A 165 -8.80 10.30 -0.60
CA ARG A 165 -8.50 10.58 -2.00
C ARG A 165 -9.14 11.88 -2.48
N ASN A 166 -8.36 12.69 -3.20
CA ASN A 166 -8.88 13.72 -4.09
C ASN A 166 -7.96 13.86 -5.33
N ALA A 167 -8.15 14.88 -6.16
CA ALA A 167 -7.36 15.06 -7.37
C ALA A 167 -5.86 15.26 -7.12
N ALA A 168 -5.48 15.81 -5.96
CA ALA A 168 -4.10 16.15 -5.61
C ALA A 168 -3.49 15.26 -4.51
N PHE A 169 -4.31 14.45 -3.83
CA PHE A 169 -3.88 13.72 -2.63
C PHE A 169 -4.35 12.28 -2.61
N LYS A 170 -3.44 11.39 -2.23
CA LYS A 170 -3.70 10.00 -1.84
C LYS A 170 -3.05 9.77 -0.49
N GLY A 171 -3.85 9.39 0.50
CA GLY A 171 -3.38 9.12 1.85
C GLY A 171 -4.38 8.34 2.66
N SER A 172 -4.23 8.33 3.97
CA SER A 172 -5.15 7.69 4.89
C SER A 172 -5.26 8.45 6.20
N TYR A 173 -6.45 8.47 6.77
CA TYR A 173 -6.70 8.80 8.18
C TYR A 173 -6.60 7.51 8.99
N PRO A 174 -5.77 7.46 10.03
CA PRO A 174 -5.51 6.22 10.77
C PRO A 174 -6.73 5.75 11.59
N PRO A 175 -6.75 4.45 11.96
CA PRO A 175 -5.74 3.42 11.69
C PRO A 175 -5.89 2.80 10.30
N LYS A 176 -4.78 2.28 9.72
CA LYS A 176 -4.80 1.56 8.44
C LYS A 176 -5.27 0.12 8.61
N HIS A 177 -6.28 -0.25 7.86
CA HIS A 177 -6.81 -1.61 7.84
C HIS A 177 -7.39 -1.97 6.45
N ILE A 178 -7.74 -3.25 6.27
CA ILE A 178 -8.57 -3.69 5.15
C ILE A 178 -10.00 -3.18 5.34
N THR A 179 -10.74 -3.07 4.24
CA THR A 179 -12.21 -2.93 4.27
C THR A 179 -12.83 -4.26 3.85
N HIS A 180 -13.72 -4.80 4.67
CA HIS A 180 -14.44 -6.03 4.39
C HIS A 180 -15.94 -5.73 4.35
N ILE A 181 -16.54 -5.87 3.19
CA ILE A 181 -17.98 -5.68 2.93
C ILE A 181 -18.58 -7.07 2.77
N ALA A 182 -19.29 -7.52 3.81
CA ALA A 182 -19.91 -8.84 3.86
C ALA A 182 -21.40 -8.74 3.48
N ASN A 183 -21.78 -9.42 2.42
CA ASN A 183 -23.16 -9.56 1.94
C ASN A 183 -23.73 -10.96 2.23
N GLY A 184 -22.95 -11.83 2.89
CA GLY A 184 -23.32 -13.22 3.19
C GLY A 184 -23.09 -14.18 2.03
N ASN A 185 -22.19 -13.87 1.11
CA ASN A 185 -21.88 -14.71 -0.05
C ASN A 185 -20.74 -15.69 0.29
N ALA A 186 -20.77 -16.89 -0.30
CA ALA A 186 -19.67 -17.86 -0.20
C ALA A 186 -18.45 -17.50 -1.06
N ARG A 187 -18.52 -16.43 -1.86
CA ARG A 187 -17.48 -15.93 -2.76
C ARG A 187 -17.03 -14.54 -2.32
N CYS A 188 -15.75 -14.24 -2.47
CA CYS A 188 -15.20 -12.95 -2.12
C CYS A 188 -14.35 -12.39 -3.27
N ASN A 189 -14.55 -11.12 -3.61
CA ASN A 189 -13.69 -10.36 -4.50
C ASN A 189 -12.65 -9.58 -3.69
N VAL A 190 -11.41 -9.57 -4.16
CA VAL A 190 -10.30 -8.87 -3.52
C VAL A 190 -9.78 -7.77 -4.44
N PHE A 191 -9.71 -6.54 -3.94
CA PHE A 191 -9.20 -5.38 -4.66
C PHE A 191 -8.01 -4.77 -3.94
N GLU A 192 -7.07 -4.16 -4.69
CA GLU A 192 -5.94 -3.46 -4.08
C GLU A 192 -6.38 -2.14 -3.44
N GLY A 193 -7.17 -1.35 -4.17
CA GLY A 193 -7.66 -0.05 -3.75
C GLY A 193 -9.17 0.12 -3.91
N PHE A 194 -9.75 1.05 -3.19
CA PHE A 194 -11.21 1.27 -3.24
C PHE A 194 -11.69 1.83 -4.60
N ILE A 195 -10.82 2.50 -5.36
CA ILE A 195 -11.19 2.98 -6.70
C ILE A 195 -11.43 1.80 -7.65
N ASP A 196 -10.65 0.71 -7.53
CA ASP A 196 -10.84 -0.50 -8.31
C ASP A 196 -12.09 -1.26 -7.90
N PHE A 197 -12.38 -1.29 -6.59
CA PHE A 197 -13.65 -1.80 -6.08
C PHE A 197 -14.85 -1.02 -6.66
N LEU A 198 -14.83 0.32 -6.62
CA LEU A 198 -15.90 1.14 -7.20
C LEU A 198 -16.00 0.96 -8.73
N SER A 199 -14.88 0.66 -9.39
CA SER A 199 -14.84 0.33 -10.82
C SER A 199 -15.50 -1.02 -11.09
N ALA A 200 -15.26 -2.02 -10.24
CA ALA A 200 -15.94 -3.32 -10.33
C ALA A 200 -17.45 -3.20 -10.13
N GLU A 201 -17.91 -2.36 -9.18
CA GLU A 201 -19.32 -2.02 -9.01
C GLU A 201 -19.91 -1.43 -10.31
N ARG A 202 -19.20 -0.49 -10.93
CA ARG A 202 -19.61 0.16 -12.17
C ARG A 202 -19.66 -0.81 -13.36
N LEU A 203 -18.77 -1.79 -13.40
CA LEU A 203 -18.69 -2.83 -14.44
C LEU A 203 -19.65 -4.01 -14.21
N GLY A 204 -20.31 -4.09 -13.05
CA GLY A 204 -21.13 -5.22 -12.66
C GLY A 204 -20.33 -6.48 -12.30
N TYR A 205 -19.05 -6.34 -11.96
CA TYR A 205 -18.18 -7.48 -11.58
C TYR A 205 -18.32 -7.89 -10.11
N ASN A 206 -19.03 -7.07 -9.32
CA ASN A 206 -19.20 -7.28 -7.88
C ASN A 206 -20.65 -7.49 -7.46
N ASP A 207 -21.47 -8.10 -8.31
CA ASP A 207 -22.91 -8.31 -8.14
C ASP A 207 -23.25 -9.08 -6.84
N GLY A 208 -23.38 -8.36 -5.73
CA GLY A 208 -23.68 -8.89 -4.40
C GLY A 208 -22.61 -9.81 -3.80
N THR A 209 -21.45 -9.97 -4.43
CA THR A 209 -20.32 -10.76 -3.91
C THR A 209 -19.69 -10.05 -2.72
N ASP A 210 -19.29 -10.81 -1.68
CA ASP A 210 -18.51 -10.24 -0.59
C ASP A 210 -17.20 -9.64 -1.11
N THR A 211 -16.74 -8.60 -0.45
CA THR A 211 -15.60 -7.83 -0.93
C THR A 211 -14.58 -7.59 0.17
N ILE A 212 -13.30 -7.79 -0.15
CA ILE A 212 -12.19 -7.29 0.67
C ILE A 212 -11.37 -6.30 -0.18
N VAL A 213 -11.27 -5.06 0.29
CA VAL A 213 -10.34 -4.07 -0.24
C VAL A 213 -9.13 -4.00 0.67
N LEU A 214 -7.96 -4.26 0.11
CA LEU A 214 -6.71 -4.28 0.89
C LEU A 214 -6.33 -2.88 1.38
N ASN A 215 -6.73 -1.83 0.64
CA ASN A 215 -6.34 -0.44 0.85
C ASN A 215 -4.83 -0.18 0.69
N SER A 216 -4.05 -1.23 0.73
CA SER A 216 -2.63 -1.32 0.40
C SER A 216 -2.21 -2.79 0.42
N VAL A 217 -1.32 -3.21 -0.46
CA VAL A 217 -0.73 -4.57 -0.42
C VAL A 217 -0.06 -4.90 0.91
N SER A 218 0.39 -3.89 1.67
CA SER A 218 0.94 -4.08 3.02
C SER A 218 -0.07 -4.65 4.04
N ASN A 219 -1.36 -4.56 3.77
CA ASN A 219 -2.41 -5.14 4.60
C ASN A 219 -2.79 -6.57 4.19
N LEU A 220 -2.14 -7.16 3.18
CA LEU A 220 -2.48 -8.49 2.66
C LEU A 220 -2.59 -9.56 3.76
N ASN A 221 -1.67 -9.54 4.72
CA ASN A 221 -1.69 -10.49 5.83
C ASN A 221 -2.97 -10.40 6.69
N LYS A 222 -3.58 -9.23 6.78
CA LYS A 222 -4.85 -9.04 7.50
C LYS A 222 -6.05 -9.62 6.75
N ALA A 223 -5.93 -9.79 5.43
CA ALA A 223 -6.99 -10.36 4.60
C ALA A 223 -6.99 -11.89 4.60
N ILE A 224 -5.85 -12.55 4.90
CA ILE A 224 -5.72 -14.02 4.80
C ILE A 224 -6.74 -14.72 5.71
N ALA A 225 -6.85 -14.32 6.97
CA ALA A 225 -7.75 -14.99 7.92
C ALA A 225 -9.22 -14.93 7.47
N PRO A 226 -9.83 -13.77 7.17
CA PRO A 226 -11.20 -13.73 6.68
C PRO A 226 -11.37 -14.42 5.31
N LEU A 227 -10.35 -14.41 4.42
CA LEU A 227 -10.44 -15.08 3.12
C LEU A 227 -10.47 -16.61 3.21
N ARG A 228 -10.07 -17.21 4.33
CA ARG A 228 -10.14 -18.67 4.54
C ARG A 228 -11.58 -19.17 4.56
N GLU A 229 -12.52 -18.34 4.96
CA GLU A 229 -13.94 -18.71 5.11
C GLU A 229 -14.69 -18.81 3.75
N TYR A 230 -14.12 -18.25 2.67
CA TYR A 230 -14.75 -18.24 1.35
C TYR A 230 -14.39 -19.48 0.53
N SER A 231 -15.33 -19.94 -0.29
CA SER A 231 -15.12 -21.06 -1.23
C SER A 231 -14.36 -20.63 -2.49
N VAL A 232 -14.52 -19.38 -2.91
CA VAL A 232 -13.86 -18.79 -4.08
C VAL A 232 -13.38 -17.38 -3.73
N VAL A 233 -12.14 -17.08 -4.09
CA VAL A 233 -11.50 -15.75 -3.90
C VAL A 233 -11.05 -15.25 -5.27
N SER A 234 -11.69 -14.21 -5.79
CA SER A 234 -11.34 -13.60 -7.07
C SER A 234 -10.52 -12.33 -6.84
N CYS A 235 -9.27 -12.31 -7.32
CA CYS A 235 -8.32 -11.22 -7.10
C CYS A 235 -8.29 -10.26 -8.29
N TYR A 236 -8.67 -9.01 -8.07
CA TYR A 236 -8.58 -7.89 -9.01
C TYR A 236 -7.51 -6.92 -8.53
N LEU A 237 -6.24 -7.36 -8.56
CA LEU A 237 -5.09 -6.57 -8.09
C LEU A 237 -4.38 -5.87 -9.25
N ASP A 238 -3.53 -4.89 -8.94
CA ASP A 238 -2.79 -4.13 -9.95
C ASP A 238 -1.88 -5.04 -10.80
N ASN A 239 -1.75 -4.74 -12.09
CA ASN A 239 -0.87 -5.43 -13.04
C ASN A 239 0.60 -5.00 -12.88
N ASP A 240 1.05 -4.78 -11.64
CA ASP A 240 2.44 -4.50 -11.32
C ASP A 240 3.09 -5.63 -10.50
N ASN A 241 4.35 -5.46 -10.13
CA ASN A 241 5.08 -6.51 -9.40
C ASN A 241 4.49 -6.76 -8.00
N ALA A 242 3.95 -5.72 -7.35
CA ALA A 242 3.38 -5.85 -6.01
C ALA A 242 2.05 -6.61 -6.04
N GLY A 243 1.17 -6.27 -6.99
CA GLY A 243 -0.10 -6.97 -7.19
C GLY A 243 0.09 -8.44 -7.56
N ARG A 244 1.00 -8.74 -8.50
CA ARG A 244 1.33 -10.14 -8.87
C ARG A 244 1.90 -10.93 -7.68
N ALA A 245 2.81 -10.35 -6.91
CA ALA A 245 3.36 -11.00 -5.71
C ALA A 245 2.28 -11.25 -4.67
N ALA A 246 1.32 -10.34 -4.52
CA ALA A 246 0.19 -10.51 -3.62
C ALA A 246 -0.72 -11.67 -4.04
N VAL A 247 -1.03 -11.83 -5.35
CA VAL A 247 -1.79 -12.98 -5.88
C VAL A 247 -1.06 -14.29 -5.57
N VAL A 248 0.23 -14.37 -5.89
CA VAL A 248 1.05 -15.58 -5.60
C VAL A 248 1.00 -15.94 -4.12
N LYS A 249 1.14 -14.94 -3.23
CA LYS A 249 1.05 -15.17 -1.80
C LYS A 249 -0.32 -15.66 -1.36
N LEU A 250 -1.40 -15.09 -1.90
CA LEU A 250 -2.75 -15.58 -1.62
C LEU A 250 -2.95 -17.02 -2.09
N GLN A 251 -2.42 -17.39 -3.26
CA GLN A 251 -2.45 -18.78 -3.77
C GLN A 251 -1.66 -19.74 -2.86
N GLN A 252 -0.51 -19.33 -2.36
CA GLN A 252 0.26 -20.13 -1.39
C GLN A 252 -0.49 -20.36 -0.07
N GLU A 253 -1.21 -19.35 0.43
CA GLU A 253 -1.91 -19.40 1.72
C GLU A 253 -3.31 -20.05 1.64
N LEU A 254 -3.98 -19.96 0.50
CA LEU A 254 -5.39 -20.30 0.35
C LEU A 254 -5.64 -21.39 -0.72
N GLY A 255 -4.63 -21.75 -1.51
CA GLY A 255 -4.72 -22.82 -2.51
C GLY A 255 -5.55 -22.45 -3.73
N ASP A 256 -6.15 -23.49 -4.35
CA ASP A 256 -6.82 -23.42 -5.65
C ASP A 256 -8.10 -22.58 -5.68
N LYS A 257 -8.61 -22.16 -4.53
CA LYS A 257 -9.77 -21.26 -4.48
C LYS A 257 -9.47 -19.82 -4.91
N VAL A 258 -8.19 -19.47 -5.07
CA VAL A 258 -7.74 -18.13 -5.48
C VAL A 258 -7.67 -18.05 -7.00
N MET A 259 -8.45 -17.15 -7.57
CA MET A 259 -8.53 -16.89 -9.01
C MET A 259 -7.97 -15.51 -9.33
N ASP A 260 -6.90 -15.43 -10.10
CA ASP A 260 -6.40 -14.18 -10.66
C ASP A 260 -7.32 -13.69 -11.77
N LYS A 261 -7.85 -12.47 -11.61
CA LYS A 261 -8.74 -11.80 -12.58
C LYS A 261 -8.04 -10.71 -13.39
N SER A 262 -6.74 -10.50 -13.21
CA SER A 262 -5.95 -9.51 -13.96
C SER A 262 -6.00 -9.70 -15.47
N ALA A 263 -6.24 -10.95 -15.95
CA ALA A 263 -6.46 -11.26 -17.36
C ALA A 263 -7.67 -10.55 -17.98
N LEU A 264 -8.59 -10.00 -17.20
CA LEU A 264 -9.70 -9.17 -17.70
C LEU A 264 -9.26 -7.77 -18.15
N TYR A 265 -8.11 -7.29 -17.68
CA TYR A 265 -7.53 -5.99 -18.04
C TYR A 265 -6.02 -6.06 -18.34
N PRO A 266 -5.59 -6.94 -19.26
CA PRO A 266 -4.17 -7.29 -19.44
C PRO A 266 -3.30 -6.12 -19.92
N ASN A 267 -3.91 -5.15 -20.61
CA ASN A 267 -3.23 -3.97 -21.17
C ASN A 267 -3.37 -2.72 -20.29
N HIS A 268 -3.94 -2.85 -19.10
CA HIS A 268 -4.19 -1.76 -18.17
C HIS A 268 -3.49 -2.03 -16.84
N LYS A 269 -3.08 -0.95 -16.18
CA LYS A 269 -2.40 -1.06 -14.89
C LYS A 269 -3.30 -1.65 -13.81
N ASP A 270 -4.55 -1.20 -13.77
CA ASP A 270 -5.55 -1.53 -12.77
C ASP A 270 -6.95 -1.58 -13.40
N LEU A 271 -7.94 -1.99 -12.61
CA LEU A 271 -9.32 -2.12 -13.07
C LEU A 271 -9.95 -0.75 -13.40
N ASN A 272 -9.55 0.32 -12.70
CA ASN A 272 -10.04 1.66 -13.01
C ASN A 272 -9.50 2.18 -14.35
N ASP A 273 -8.23 1.91 -14.65
CA ASP A 273 -7.65 2.26 -15.95
C ASP A 273 -8.39 1.55 -17.09
N TYR A 274 -8.75 0.28 -16.90
CA TYR A 274 -9.60 -0.45 -17.82
C TYR A 274 -10.99 0.17 -17.95
N LEU A 275 -11.69 0.46 -16.85
CA LEU A 275 -12.99 1.13 -16.88
C LEU A 275 -12.93 2.44 -17.67
N MET A 276 -11.93 3.27 -17.42
CA MET A 276 -11.74 4.55 -18.11
C MET A 276 -11.53 4.37 -19.61
N SER A 277 -10.89 3.30 -20.05
CA SER A 277 -10.69 2.99 -21.48
C SER A 277 -11.99 2.68 -22.22
N LEU A 278 -12.97 2.10 -21.52
CA LEU A 278 -14.30 1.80 -22.08
C LEU A 278 -15.17 3.06 -22.28
N TYR A 279 -14.88 4.13 -21.53
CA TYR A 279 -15.62 5.38 -21.56
C TYR A 279 -14.67 6.57 -21.82
N PRO A 280 -14.02 6.64 -22.99
CA PRO A 280 -13.09 7.73 -23.29
C PRO A 280 -13.80 9.07 -23.19
N LYS A 281 -13.17 10.04 -22.52
CA LYS A 281 -13.69 11.42 -22.42
C LYS A 281 -13.91 11.95 -23.83
N GLN A 282 -15.14 12.34 -24.17
CA GLN A 282 -15.39 13.09 -25.38
C GLN A 282 -14.60 14.41 -25.29
N THR A 283 -13.51 14.50 -26.04
CA THR A 283 -12.80 15.75 -26.23
C THR A 283 -13.71 16.68 -27.03
N THR A 284 -14.45 17.54 -26.33
CA THR A 284 -15.11 18.70 -26.96
C THR A 284 -14.01 19.60 -27.51
N LYS A 285 -13.60 19.33 -28.75
CA LYS A 285 -12.91 20.33 -29.57
C LYS A 285 -13.93 21.42 -29.83
N SER A 286 -14.01 22.44 -29.01
CA SER A 286 -14.64 23.70 -29.39
C SER A 286 -13.79 24.28 -30.50
N LYS A 287 -14.20 24.07 -31.73
CA LYS A 287 -13.77 24.93 -32.85
C LYS A 287 -14.41 26.28 -32.60
N LEU A 288 -13.74 27.18 -31.89
CA LEU A 288 -13.92 28.58 -32.12
C LEU A 288 -13.39 28.87 -33.55
N LYS A 289 -14.32 28.96 -34.48
CA LYS A 289 -14.07 29.69 -35.72
C LYS A 289 -14.28 31.18 -35.40
N LEU A 290 -13.20 31.92 -35.46
CA LEU A 290 -13.22 33.37 -35.66
C LEU A 290 -13.73 33.70 -37.08
#